data_895f963d2953c786e2ed2d61700090ac
#
_entry.id   895f963d2953c786e2ed2d61700090ac
#
_cell.length_a   1.000
_cell.length_b   1.000
_cell.length_c   1.000
_cell.angle_alpha   90.00
_cell.angle_beta   90.00
_cell.angle_gamma   90.00
#
_symmetry.space_group_name_H-M   'P 1'
#
loop_
_entity.id
_entity.type
_entity.pdbx_description
1 polymer ?
#
loop_
_entity_poly.entity_id
_entity_poly.type
_entity_poly.pdbx_seq_one_letter_code
_entity_poly.pdbx_strand_id
1 'polypeptide(L)'
;MLWLRPPVSGALDLAAALADPRAGGFAVDMLTDGTETEVRLSIARFLAGRSADETVLVYLACHAIKDRTRLYFAAADTWLRYPQRSALPAATVLSEFDKCGAGNRLLILDCCFSGGFAEEKGDLDLAAELGLPGRGIALLSGSRAREYSYEGRPIGTELPRSVFTEGLAVGLATGAADAEGNGTVTVAEAYTYAYRHVSQNAPRQVPQYYLEGGQGEVVLARTQPRTGPHAYLSTAMPPPASRSRAGVGAYQSATALRPPDAGPAFTAPPGPAHAAAVPPPVAAPPRAAPPAAHAAAGDVGSVILEQDRDNAYCVAFSPDGGLLASGGWGRPVRVREAQPDGTVRELRSAGPSIYDLAFSPDGRLIATGGRDGAIALCELASGRKERTRKPGGAAVRAVAFSPDGSLLLSAHEDGVARLWDVPALNRIRELRADSETIFGAAFSPDGTLVAAACADGAIRLWSTAEGSEPLTVLRRHVGWATGVAFSPNGTRLLSSGADGTVQVHDAGTGDVSVILRAGDGIVNAIALSPDGTLVVGAYETGVLAVWEIASGRHETLPGHAGHVNDVAFSPHGRAVASAGKDGTVRLWR
;
A
#
# COMPACT_ATOMS: atom_id res chain seq x y z
N MET A 1 -6.28 9.42 -21.95
CA MET A 1 -6.55 8.62 -20.75
C MET A 1 -5.48 8.95 -19.74
N LEU A 2 -5.84 9.39 -18.56
CA LEU A 2 -4.92 9.87 -17.54
C LEU A 2 -4.88 8.87 -16.38
N TRP A 3 -3.70 8.57 -15.85
CA TRP A 3 -3.53 7.54 -14.86
C TRP A 3 -2.58 7.92 -13.72
N LEU A 4 -2.93 7.54 -12.48
CA LEU A 4 -2.24 7.90 -11.25
C LEU A 4 -2.01 6.66 -10.36
N ARG A 5 -0.87 6.00 -10.50
CA ARG A 5 -0.35 4.80 -9.80
C ARG A 5 -1.01 3.45 -10.14
N PRO A 6 -0.17 2.35 -10.19
CA PRO A 6 -0.60 1.06 -10.72
C PRO A 6 -1.69 0.37 -9.88
N PRO A 7 -2.56 -0.40 -10.57
CA PRO A 7 -2.20 -1.57 -11.40
C PRO A 7 -2.16 -1.25 -12.89
N VAL A 8 -0.96 -1.26 -13.44
CA VAL A 8 -0.65 -0.83 -14.81
C VAL A 8 -1.34 -1.68 -15.88
N SER A 9 -1.49 -3.00 -15.65
CA SER A 9 -1.94 -3.93 -16.67
C SER A 9 -3.40 -3.71 -17.10
N GLY A 10 -4.33 -3.58 -16.16
CA GLY A 10 -5.76 -3.40 -16.49
C GLY A 10 -6.05 -2.11 -17.26
N ALA A 11 -5.38 -1.01 -16.88
CA ALA A 11 -5.54 0.26 -17.58
C ALA A 11 -4.89 0.25 -18.97
N LEU A 12 -3.78 -0.47 -19.17
CA LEU A 12 -3.20 -0.68 -20.49
C LEU A 12 -4.13 -1.50 -21.38
N ASP A 13 -4.77 -2.55 -20.85
CA ASP A 13 -5.74 -3.36 -21.57
C ASP A 13 -6.97 -2.53 -21.96
N LEU A 14 -7.49 -1.69 -21.04
CA LEU A 14 -8.59 -0.78 -21.34
C LEU A 14 -8.19 0.28 -22.38
N ALA A 15 -7.00 0.85 -22.26
CA ALA A 15 -6.46 1.79 -23.24
C ALA A 15 -6.33 1.15 -24.63
N ALA A 16 -5.81 -0.08 -24.70
CA ALA A 16 -5.69 -0.83 -25.93
C ALA A 16 -7.07 -1.13 -26.57
N ALA A 17 -8.05 -1.53 -25.75
CA ALA A 17 -9.42 -1.79 -26.22
C ALA A 17 -10.10 -0.52 -26.77
N LEU A 18 -9.91 0.62 -26.10
CA LEU A 18 -10.45 1.90 -26.55
C LEU A 18 -9.73 2.44 -27.80
N ALA A 19 -8.42 2.20 -27.91
CA ALA A 19 -7.61 2.66 -29.05
C ALA A 19 -7.75 1.78 -30.32
N ASP A 20 -8.23 0.53 -30.20
CA ASP A 20 -8.38 -0.36 -31.37
C ASP A 20 -9.36 0.28 -32.40
N PRO A 21 -8.88 0.58 -33.63
CA PRO A 21 -9.72 1.19 -34.66
C PRO A 21 -10.96 0.35 -35.04
N ARG A 22 -10.92 -0.96 -34.77
CA ARG A 22 -12.01 -1.90 -35.02
C ARG A 22 -13.04 -1.95 -33.89
N ALA A 23 -12.69 -1.41 -32.72
CA ALA A 23 -13.55 -1.35 -31.55
C ALA A 23 -13.85 0.11 -31.17
N GLY A 24 -13.06 0.72 -30.29
CA GLY A 24 -13.29 2.07 -29.78
C GLY A 24 -12.86 3.19 -30.72
N GLY A 25 -11.66 3.07 -31.33
CA GLY A 25 -11.10 4.09 -32.22
C GLY A 25 -10.77 5.41 -31.55
N PHE A 26 -10.64 5.43 -30.21
CA PHE A 26 -10.28 6.64 -29.47
C PHE A 26 -8.80 6.98 -29.60
N ALA A 27 -8.48 8.28 -29.68
CA ALA A 27 -7.12 8.76 -29.43
C ALA A 27 -6.86 8.68 -27.91
N VAL A 28 -5.82 7.97 -27.49
CA VAL A 28 -5.52 7.71 -26.08
C VAL A 28 -4.23 8.38 -25.68
N ASP A 29 -4.32 9.30 -24.71
CA ASP A 29 -3.17 9.86 -23.99
C ASP A 29 -3.04 9.19 -22.64
N MET A 30 -1.82 8.81 -22.25
CA MET A 30 -1.56 8.15 -20.97
C MET A 30 -0.53 8.93 -20.17
N LEU A 31 -0.81 9.10 -18.88
CA LEU A 31 0.13 9.62 -17.89
C LEU A 31 0.19 8.63 -16.72
N THR A 32 1.38 8.13 -16.43
CA THR A 32 1.64 7.23 -15.29
C THR A 32 2.52 7.95 -14.27
N ASP A 33 2.25 7.73 -12.99
CA ASP A 33 3.03 8.29 -11.87
C ASP A 33 3.28 9.81 -11.95
N GLY A 34 2.29 10.54 -12.46
CA GLY A 34 2.37 12.00 -12.56
C GLY A 34 2.16 12.68 -11.20
N THR A 35 2.86 13.79 -10.99
CA THR A 35 2.61 14.73 -9.89
C THR A 35 1.24 15.41 -10.03
N GLU A 36 0.72 16.02 -8.95
CA GLU A 36 -0.55 16.77 -9.00
C GLU A 36 -0.56 17.78 -10.15
N THR A 37 0.52 18.52 -10.28
CA THR A 37 0.64 19.55 -11.32
C THR A 37 0.65 18.95 -12.73
N GLU A 38 1.36 17.86 -12.96
CA GLU A 38 1.40 17.18 -14.27
C GLU A 38 0.03 16.61 -14.64
N VAL A 39 -0.64 15.97 -13.68
CA VAL A 39 -1.98 15.42 -13.88
C VAL A 39 -2.97 16.52 -14.21
N ARG A 40 -3.00 17.58 -13.43
CA ARG A 40 -3.88 18.74 -13.62
C ARG A 40 -3.67 19.39 -14.99
N LEU A 41 -2.41 19.61 -15.37
CA LEU A 41 -2.07 20.19 -16.69
C LEU A 41 -2.42 19.26 -17.85
N SER A 42 -2.27 17.96 -17.68
CA SER A 42 -2.63 16.97 -18.70
C SER A 42 -4.14 16.88 -18.89
N ILE A 43 -4.94 16.88 -17.81
CA ILE A 43 -6.40 16.94 -17.90
C ILE A 43 -6.84 18.23 -18.60
N ALA A 44 -6.29 19.37 -18.18
CA ALA A 44 -6.65 20.67 -18.75
C ALA A 44 -6.33 20.73 -20.26
N ARG A 45 -5.14 20.26 -20.68
CA ARG A 45 -4.75 20.18 -22.10
C ARG A 45 -5.61 19.21 -22.90
N PHE A 46 -5.91 18.04 -22.33
CA PHE A 46 -6.72 17.01 -22.99
C PHE A 46 -8.15 17.49 -23.23
N LEU A 47 -8.75 18.22 -22.29
CA LEU A 47 -10.13 18.70 -22.38
C LEU A 47 -10.27 20.04 -23.14
N ALA A 48 -9.18 20.78 -23.34
CA ALA A 48 -9.19 22.08 -24.01
C ALA A 48 -9.53 21.97 -25.50
N GLY A 49 -10.34 22.91 -26.00
CA GLY A 49 -10.62 23.08 -27.44
C GLY A 49 -11.46 21.97 -28.07
N ARG A 50 -12.15 21.15 -27.26
CA ARG A 50 -13.05 20.10 -27.75
C ARG A 50 -14.35 20.68 -28.30
N SER A 51 -14.87 20.04 -29.34
CA SER A 51 -16.11 20.43 -30.01
C SER A 51 -17.31 19.57 -29.59
N ALA A 52 -18.52 20.06 -29.82
CA ALA A 52 -19.75 19.41 -29.36
C ALA A 52 -20.04 18.03 -29.98
N ASP A 53 -19.37 17.70 -31.06
CA ASP A 53 -19.44 16.40 -31.73
C ASP A 53 -18.44 15.37 -31.18
N GLU A 54 -17.51 15.79 -30.31
CA GLU A 54 -16.54 14.89 -29.69
C GLU A 54 -17.07 14.21 -28.44
N THR A 55 -16.60 12.97 -28.22
CA THR A 55 -16.74 12.24 -26.97
C THR A 55 -15.40 12.23 -26.25
N VAL A 56 -15.36 12.71 -25.01
CA VAL A 56 -14.18 12.68 -24.17
C VAL A 56 -14.37 11.74 -22.98
N LEU A 57 -13.34 10.96 -22.70
CA LEU A 57 -13.29 10.02 -21.59
C LEU A 57 -12.02 10.29 -20.78
N VAL A 58 -12.19 10.57 -19.49
CA VAL A 58 -11.09 10.63 -18.52
C VAL A 58 -11.21 9.44 -17.59
N TYR A 59 -10.16 8.63 -17.53
CA TYR A 59 -10.06 7.49 -16.62
C TYR A 59 -9.01 7.80 -15.56
N LEU A 60 -9.39 7.68 -14.29
CA LEU A 60 -8.51 7.87 -13.14
C LEU A 60 -8.44 6.58 -12.33
N ALA A 61 -7.24 5.98 -12.29
CA ALA A 61 -6.93 4.87 -11.38
C ALA A 61 -5.99 5.40 -10.30
N CYS A 62 -6.46 5.52 -9.06
CA CYS A 62 -5.70 6.11 -7.97
C CYS A 62 -6.36 5.85 -6.62
N HIS A 63 -5.74 6.31 -5.53
CA HIS A 63 -6.43 6.41 -4.25
C HIS A 63 -7.27 7.69 -4.21
N ALA A 64 -8.53 7.56 -3.81
CA ALA A 64 -9.40 8.70 -3.53
C ALA A 64 -9.44 8.94 -2.02
N ILE A 65 -9.21 10.18 -1.61
CA ILE A 65 -9.11 10.60 -0.22
C ILE A 65 -10.22 11.61 0.06
N LYS A 66 -11.03 11.35 1.09
CA LYS A 66 -12.02 12.33 1.56
C LYS A 66 -11.50 13.01 2.83
N ASP A 67 -11.39 14.34 2.77
CA ASP A 67 -11.32 15.20 3.94
C ASP A 67 -12.76 15.68 4.23
N ARG A 68 -13.10 15.94 5.46
CA ARG A 68 -14.45 16.25 5.99
C ARG A 68 -15.52 16.72 4.98
N THR A 69 -15.15 17.49 3.99
CA THR A 69 -16.07 18.09 3.00
C THR A 69 -15.63 17.97 1.54
N ARG A 70 -14.45 17.45 1.25
CA ARG A 70 -13.89 17.45 -0.12
C ARG A 70 -13.26 16.12 -0.48
N LEU A 71 -13.42 15.74 -1.75
CA LEU A 71 -12.78 14.58 -2.34
C LEU A 71 -11.54 14.99 -3.12
N TYR A 72 -10.48 14.20 -2.98
CA TYR A 72 -9.19 14.40 -3.63
C TYR A 72 -8.73 13.10 -4.28
N PHE A 73 -8.02 13.21 -5.39
CA PHE A 73 -7.35 12.10 -6.07
C PHE A 73 -5.85 12.17 -5.81
N ALA A 74 -5.28 11.07 -5.31
CA ALA A 74 -3.87 11.00 -4.98
C ALA A 74 -3.02 10.97 -6.26
N ALA A 75 -2.05 11.85 -6.35
CA ALA A 75 -0.99 11.90 -7.35
C ALA A 75 0.31 11.29 -6.81
N ALA A 76 1.36 11.21 -7.61
CA ALA A 76 2.63 10.64 -7.20
C ALA A 76 3.30 11.37 -6.02
N ASP A 77 3.05 12.68 -5.93
CA ASP A 77 3.54 13.58 -4.89
C ASP A 77 2.51 13.90 -3.80
N THR A 78 1.41 13.13 -3.71
CA THR A 78 0.35 13.38 -2.73
C THR A 78 0.76 13.04 -1.31
N TRP A 79 0.57 14.00 -0.43
CA TRP A 79 0.72 13.86 1.02
C TRP A 79 -0.61 13.43 1.65
N LEU A 80 -0.75 12.15 1.94
CA LEU A 80 -2.01 11.58 2.44
C LEU A 80 -2.54 12.23 3.72
N ARG A 81 -1.65 12.79 4.55
CA ARG A 81 -2.01 13.52 5.77
C ARG A 81 -2.54 14.93 5.50
N TYR A 82 -2.16 15.52 4.36
CA TYR A 82 -2.57 16.86 3.95
C TYR A 82 -3.00 16.87 2.48
N PRO A 83 -4.02 16.07 2.12
CA PRO A 83 -4.46 15.93 0.74
C PRO A 83 -4.85 17.28 0.12
N GLN A 84 -5.33 18.21 0.95
CA GLN A 84 -5.68 19.57 0.53
C GLN A 84 -4.49 20.39 0.01
N ARG A 85 -3.24 19.96 0.25
CA ARG A 85 -2.02 20.66 -0.17
C ARG A 85 -1.30 20.03 -1.36
N SER A 86 -1.55 18.76 -1.64
CA SER A 86 -0.73 17.98 -2.56
C SER A 86 -1.50 16.98 -3.42
N ALA A 87 -2.77 16.69 -3.10
CA ALA A 87 -3.61 15.84 -3.93
C ALA A 87 -4.46 16.68 -4.87
N LEU A 88 -4.84 16.10 -6.00
CA LEU A 88 -5.69 16.72 -7.00
C LEU A 88 -7.13 16.82 -6.47
N PRO A 89 -7.69 18.02 -6.21
CA PRO A 89 -9.09 18.13 -5.79
C PRO A 89 -10.03 17.64 -6.90
N ALA A 90 -11.03 16.84 -6.55
CA ALA A 90 -12.05 16.40 -7.51
C ALA A 90 -12.76 17.59 -8.17
N ALA A 91 -12.98 18.65 -7.42
CA ALA A 91 -13.54 19.90 -7.94
C ALA A 91 -12.70 20.51 -9.08
N THR A 92 -11.37 20.35 -9.07
CA THR A 92 -10.48 20.82 -10.14
C THR A 92 -10.74 20.02 -11.42
N VAL A 93 -10.82 18.69 -11.33
CA VAL A 93 -11.13 17.82 -12.47
C VAL A 93 -12.48 18.22 -13.09
N LEU A 94 -13.49 18.40 -12.25
CA LEU A 94 -14.84 18.78 -12.68
C LEU A 94 -14.87 20.18 -13.31
N SER A 95 -14.10 21.13 -12.76
CA SER A 95 -13.97 22.47 -13.36
C SER A 95 -13.38 22.44 -14.77
N GLU A 96 -12.46 21.52 -15.07
CA GLU A 96 -11.96 21.36 -16.44
C GLU A 96 -13.00 20.72 -17.36
N PHE A 97 -13.81 19.79 -16.86
CA PHE A 97 -14.97 19.27 -17.61
C PHE A 97 -16.02 20.35 -17.90
N ASP A 98 -16.26 21.29 -16.98
CA ASP A 98 -17.23 22.39 -17.20
C ASP A 98 -16.78 23.33 -18.33
N LYS A 99 -15.46 23.48 -18.53
CA LYS A 99 -14.87 24.28 -19.62
C LYS A 99 -14.81 23.52 -20.95
N CYS A 100 -14.99 22.20 -20.91
CA CYS A 100 -14.88 21.34 -22.09
C CYS A 100 -16.12 21.47 -22.97
N GLY A 101 -15.91 21.77 -24.24
CA GLY A 101 -16.96 21.90 -25.26
C GLY A 101 -17.49 20.57 -25.79
N ALA A 102 -16.96 19.41 -25.37
CA ALA A 102 -17.38 18.11 -25.86
C ALA A 102 -18.84 17.82 -25.51
N GLY A 103 -19.57 17.24 -26.48
CA GLY A 103 -20.98 16.88 -26.28
C GLY A 103 -21.20 15.72 -25.33
N ASN A 104 -20.29 14.75 -25.37
CA ASN A 104 -20.29 13.60 -24.44
C ASN A 104 -19.07 13.64 -23.54
N ARG A 105 -19.28 13.67 -22.24
CA ARG A 105 -18.24 13.78 -21.22
C ARG A 105 -18.36 12.62 -20.25
N LEU A 106 -17.33 11.76 -20.19
CA LEU A 106 -17.33 10.55 -19.38
C LEU A 106 -16.14 10.57 -18.40
N LEU A 107 -16.42 10.35 -17.14
CA LEU A 107 -15.44 10.15 -16.07
C LEU A 107 -15.52 8.72 -15.57
N ILE A 108 -14.43 7.99 -15.65
CA ILE A 108 -14.31 6.64 -15.08
C ILE A 108 -13.36 6.72 -13.90
N LEU A 109 -13.84 6.29 -12.72
CA LEU A 109 -13.07 6.26 -11.48
C LEU A 109 -12.83 4.81 -11.05
N ASP A 110 -11.59 4.38 -11.11
CA ASP A 110 -11.15 3.12 -10.54
C ASP A 110 -10.29 3.42 -9.31
N CYS A 111 -10.96 3.86 -8.25
CA CYS A 111 -10.32 4.40 -7.07
C CYS A 111 -10.71 3.61 -5.82
N CYS A 112 -9.70 3.29 -5.00
CA CYS A 112 -9.92 2.86 -3.63
C CYS A 112 -10.15 4.10 -2.76
N PHE A 113 -11.27 4.14 -2.03
CA PHE A 113 -11.59 5.28 -1.18
C PHE A 113 -11.00 5.09 0.22
N SER A 114 -10.15 6.02 0.66
CA SER A 114 -9.55 6.04 2.00
C SER A 114 -9.84 7.35 2.73
N GLY A 115 -9.93 7.33 4.07
CA GLY A 115 -10.12 8.52 4.92
C GLY A 115 -11.53 8.67 5.48
N GLY A 116 -11.77 9.68 6.31
CA GLY A 116 -12.90 10.20 7.10
C GLY A 116 -14.35 9.72 6.94
N PHE A 117 -14.62 8.62 6.25
CA PHE A 117 -15.97 8.07 6.06
C PHE A 117 -16.54 7.32 7.28
N ALA A 118 -15.83 7.27 8.40
CA ALA A 118 -16.13 6.39 9.52
C ALA A 118 -17.40 6.75 10.32
N GLU A 119 -17.98 7.93 10.16
CA GLU A 119 -19.04 8.42 11.06
C GLU A 119 -20.43 8.59 10.45
N GLU A 120 -20.62 8.51 9.12
CA GLU A 120 -21.94 8.65 8.52
C GLU A 120 -22.56 7.32 8.10
N LYS A 121 -23.64 6.92 8.76
CA LYS A 121 -24.48 5.78 8.38
C LYS A 121 -25.33 6.17 7.15
N GLY A 122 -24.97 5.70 5.97
CA GLY A 122 -25.76 5.87 4.74
C GLY A 122 -24.99 5.41 3.50
N ASP A 123 -25.69 4.91 2.49
CA ASP A 123 -25.16 4.68 1.14
C ASP A 123 -24.83 6.05 0.53
N LEU A 124 -23.55 6.39 0.37
CA LEU A 124 -23.13 7.62 -0.28
C LEU A 124 -23.28 7.47 -1.79
N ASP A 125 -24.07 8.35 -2.39
CA ASP A 125 -24.14 8.55 -3.84
C ASP A 125 -22.89 9.34 -4.28
N LEU A 126 -21.95 8.66 -4.96
CA LEU A 126 -20.69 9.28 -5.41
C LEU A 126 -20.94 10.43 -6.39
N ALA A 127 -21.98 10.34 -7.21
CA ALA A 127 -22.35 11.40 -8.14
C ALA A 127 -22.81 12.67 -7.41
N ALA A 128 -23.58 12.51 -6.34
CA ALA A 128 -24.00 13.63 -5.49
C ALA A 128 -22.79 14.22 -4.72
N GLU A 129 -21.91 13.39 -4.22
CA GLU A 129 -20.67 13.80 -3.52
C GLU A 129 -19.74 14.61 -4.42
N LEU A 130 -19.63 14.21 -5.68
CA LEU A 130 -18.88 14.94 -6.70
C LEU A 130 -19.64 16.18 -7.22
N GLY A 131 -20.91 16.35 -6.89
CA GLY A 131 -21.71 17.46 -7.40
C GLY A 131 -21.92 17.39 -8.91
N LEU A 132 -22.11 16.17 -9.47
CA LEU A 132 -22.31 15.94 -10.89
C LEU A 132 -23.69 16.38 -11.42
N PRO A 133 -24.79 16.33 -10.62
CA PRO A 133 -26.10 16.75 -11.10
C PRO A 133 -26.09 18.13 -11.76
N GLY A 134 -26.59 18.24 -12.98
CA GLY A 134 -26.62 19.47 -13.78
C GLY A 134 -25.38 19.74 -14.63
N ARG A 135 -24.35 18.87 -14.59
CA ARG A 135 -23.09 19.09 -15.34
C ARG A 135 -23.02 18.33 -16.67
N GLY A 136 -23.93 17.40 -16.91
CA GLY A 136 -23.90 16.56 -18.13
C GLY A 136 -22.66 15.68 -18.24
N ILE A 137 -22.15 15.18 -17.12
CA ILE A 137 -21.00 14.27 -17.05
C ILE A 137 -21.53 12.89 -16.66
N ALA A 138 -21.22 11.87 -17.47
CA ALA A 138 -21.47 10.48 -17.11
C ALA A 138 -20.35 9.97 -16.20
N LEU A 139 -20.70 9.22 -15.14
CA LEU A 139 -19.77 8.61 -14.21
C LEU A 139 -19.89 7.10 -14.20
N LEU A 140 -18.76 6.41 -14.31
CA LEU A 140 -18.62 5.01 -13.92
C LEU A 140 -17.61 4.92 -12.78
N SER A 141 -17.92 4.14 -11.74
CA SER A 141 -16.97 3.89 -10.66
C SER A 141 -16.89 2.41 -10.33
N GLY A 142 -15.66 1.94 -10.09
CA GLY A 142 -15.38 0.56 -9.71
C GLY A 142 -15.90 0.18 -8.33
N SER A 143 -16.16 1.14 -7.43
CA SER A 143 -16.63 0.89 -6.07
C SER A 143 -17.50 2.04 -5.55
N ARG A 144 -18.29 1.77 -4.51
CA ARG A 144 -18.97 2.81 -3.74
C ARG A 144 -17.94 3.61 -2.90
N ALA A 145 -18.29 4.83 -2.53
CA ALA A 145 -17.46 5.74 -1.75
C ALA A 145 -16.92 5.19 -0.40
N ARG A 146 -17.32 4.00 0.02
CA ARG A 146 -16.89 3.32 1.26
C ARG A 146 -16.23 1.96 1.02
N GLU A 147 -16.13 1.53 -0.21
CA GLU A 147 -15.62 0.21 -0.57
C GLU A 147 -14.26 0.34 -1.26
N TYR A 148 -13.36 -0.58 -0.95
CA TYR A 148 -12.10 -0.70 -1.68
C TYR A 148 -12.37 -1.35 -3.03
N SER A 149 -11.79 -0.81 -4.10
CA SER A 149 -11.73 -1.53 -5.38
C SER A 149 -10.95 -2.82 -5.17
N TYR A 150 -11.59 -3.96 -5.44
CA TYR A 150 -10.95 -5.27 -5.26
C TYR A 150 -9.95 -5.50 -6.38
N GLU A 151 -8.68 -5.58 -6.02
CA GLU A 151 -7.61 -6.01 -6.92
C GLU A 151 -7.61 -7.54 -6.96
N GLY A 152 -7.89 -8.10 -8.15
CA GLY A 152 -7.92 -9.54 -8.34
C GLY A 152 -6.58 -10.20 -7.97
N ARG A 153 -6.61 -11.47 -7.54
CA ARG A 153 -5.38 -12.21 -7.26
C ARG A 153 -4.53 -12.31 -8.53
N PRO A 154 -3.23 -12.02 -8.47
CA PRO A 154 -2.36 -12.27 -9.60
C PRO A 154 -2.29 -13.77 -9.87
N ILE A 155 -2.63 -14.18 -11.08
CA ILE A 155 -2.41 -15.54 -11.57
C ILE A 155 -1.03 -15.53 -12.27
N GLY A 156 0.01 -15.99 -11.58
CA GLY A 156 1.36 -16.03 -12.13
C GLY A 156 2.14 -14.71 -11.92
N THR A 157 2.99 -14.37 -12.88
CA THR A 157 3.88 -13.18 -12.87
C THR A 157 3.19 -11.88 -13.28
N GLU A 158 1.87 -11.85 -13.37
CA GLU A 158 1.12 -10.67 -13.79
C GLU A 158 0.86 -9.72 -12.61
N LEU A 159 0.91 -8.42 -12.88
CA LEU A 159 0.58 -7.36 -11.92
C LEU A 159 -0.91 -7.43 -11.52
N PRO A 160 -1.27 -7.05 -10.28
CA PRO A 160 -2.67 -7.06 -9.84
C PRO A 160 -3.54 -6.18 -10.75
N ARG A 161 -4.72 -6.69 -11.12
CA ARG A 161 -5.69 -6.03 -12.01
C ARG A 161 -6.93 -5.64 -11.22
N SER A 162 -7.46 -4.46 -11.46
CA SER A 162 -8.79 -4.10 -10.99
C SER A 162 -9.84 -4.95 -11.71
N VAL A 163 -10.66 -5.66 -10.94
CA VAL A 163 -11.73 -6.52 -11.50
C VAL A 163 -12.73 -5.70 -12.30
N PHE A 164 -12.99 -4.45 -11.90
CA PHE A 164 -13.89 -3.56 -12.65
C PHE A 164 -13.29 -3.14 -14.00
N THR A 165 -12.02 -2.68 -14.00
CA THR A 165 -11.32 -2.28 -15.22
C THR A 165 -11.09 -3.46 -16.15
N GLU A 166 -10.78 -4.65 -15.60
CA GLU A 166 -10.71 -5.89 -16.38
C GLU A 166 -12.03 -6.20 -17.07
N GLY A 167 -13.16 -6.11 -16.35
CA GLY A 167 -14.49 -6.30 -16.92
C GLY A 167 -14.78 -5.31 -18.06
N LEU A 168 -14.44 -4.04 -17.89
CA LEU A 168 -14.58 -3.04 -18.97
C LEU A 168 -13.70 -3.39 -20.18
N ALA A 169 -12.42 -3.68 -19.96
CA ALA A 169 -11.46 -3.97 -21.03
C ALA A 169 -11.88 -5.22 -21.84
N VAL A 170 -12.21 -6.32 -21.14
CA VAL A 170 -12.66 -7.56 -21.78
C VAL A 170 -13.96 -7.34 -22.53
N GLY A 171 -14.96 -6.69 -21.93
CA GLY A 171 -16.25 -6.41 -22.55
C GLY A 171 -16.13 -5.62 -23.85
N LEU A 172 -15.27 -4.61 -23.88
CA LEU A 172 -15.02 -3.77 -25.06
C LEU A 172 -14.17 -4.50 -26.11
N ALA A 173 -13.06 -5.13 -25.71
CA ALA A 173 -12.14 -5.78 -26.66
C ALA A 173 -12.75 -6.98 -27.36
N THR A 174 -13.57 -7.77 -26.66
CA THR A 174 -14.21 -8.98 -27.20
C THR A 174 -15.58 -8.73 -27.84
N GLY A 175 -16.15 -7.54 -27.64
CA GLY A 175 -17.53 -7.25 -27.98
C GLY A 175 -18.57 -8.00 -27.13
N ALA A 176 -18.14 -8.65 -26.07
CA ALA A 176 -19.06 -9.40 -25.18
C ALA A 176 -20.03 -8.49 -24.40
N ALA A 177 -19.71 -7.21 -24.31
CA ALA A 177 -20.58 -6.20 -23.71
C ALA A 177 -21.74 -5.77 -24.65
N ASP A 178 -21.69 -6.04 -25.95
CA ASP A 178 -22.80 -5.81 -26.89
C ASP A 178 -23.95 -6.76 -26.57
N ALA A 179 -24.82 -6.32 -25.66
CA ALA A 179 -25.91 -7.14 -25.15
C ALA A 179 -27.08 -7.26 -26.16
N GLU A 180 -27.26 -6.24 -26.98
CA GLU A 180 -28.32 -6.19 -27.99
C GLU A 180 -27.92 -6.85 -29.32
N GLY A 181 -26.61 -7.12 -29.53
CA GLY A 181 -26.07 -7.70 -30.75
C GLY A 181 -26.18 -6.75 -31.95
N ASN A 182 -26.29 -5.45 -31.69
CA ASN A 182 -26.50 -4.42 -32.69
C ASN A 182 -25.21 -3.92 -33.35
N GLY A 183 -24.05 -4.43 -32.89
CA GLY A 183 -22.75 -4.07 -33.40
C GLY A 183 -22.15 -2.83 -32.72
N THR A 184 -22.72 -2.40 -31.59
CA THR A 184 -22.17 -1.29 -30.79
C THR A 184 -22.17 -1.66 -29.31
N VAL A 185 -21.21 -1.11 -28.55
CA VAL A 185 -21.15 -1.18 -27.09
C VAL A 185 -21.31 0.21 -26.53
N THR A 186 -22.39 0.44 -25.85
CA THR A 186 -22.69 1.70 -25.17
C THR A 186 -22.04 1.76 -23.78
N VAL A 187 -21.98 2.96 -23.19
CA VAL A 187 -21.52 3.12 -21.79
C VAL A 187 -22.37 2.26 -20.84
N ALA A 188 -23.68 2.20 -21.05
CA ALA A 188 -24.60 1.41 -20.21
C ALA A 188 -24.35 -0.11 -20.32
N GLU A 189 -24.10 -0.60 -21.52
CA GLU A 189 -23.78 -2.01 -21.76
C GLU A 189 -22.41 -2.38 -21.22
N ALA A 190 -21.38 -1.54 -21.45
CA ALA A 190 -20.05 -1.74 -20.89
C ALA A 190 -20.08 -1.78 -19.36
N TYR A 191 -20.83 -0.86 -18.73
CA TYR A 191 -21.05 -0.88 -17.28
C TYR A 191 -21.75 -2.16 -16.82
N THR A 192 -22.84 -2.54 -17.50
CA THR A 192 -23.61 -3.74 -17.14
C THR A 192 -22.75 -4.99 -17.20
N TYR A 193 -21.91 -5.10 -18.22
CA TYR A 193 -20.97 -6.20 -18.36
C TYR A 193 -19.93 -6.20 -17.23
N ALA A 194 -19.30 -5.06 -16.97
CA ALA A 194 -18.32 -4.91 -15.90
C ALA A 194 -18.94 -5.17 -14.51
N TYR A 195 -20.18 -4.72 -14.27
CA TYR A 195 -20.90 -4.99 -13.04
C TYR A 195 -21.12 -6.50 -12.82
N ARG A 196 -21.52 -7.24 -13.86
CA ARG A 196 -21.65 -8.71 -13.78
C ARG A 196 -20.31 -9.37 -13.51
N HIS A 197 -19.25 -8.92 -14.18
CA HIS A 197 -17.91 -9.42 -13.98
C HIS A 197 -17.43 -9.21 -12.53
N VAL A 198 -17.65 -8.03 -11.97
CA VAL A 198 -17.34 -7.72 -10.56
C VAL A 198 -18.18 -8.56 -9.61
N SER A 199 -19.49 -8.69 -9.85
CA SER A 199 -20.38 -9.46 -8.98
C SER A 199 -20.01 -10.95 -8.89
N GLN A 200 -19.38 -11.49 -9.93
CA GLN A 200 -18.89 -12.86 -9.97
C GLN A 200 -17.52 -13.04 -9.32
N ASN A 201 -16.61 -12.07 -9.46
CA ASN A 201 -15.22 -12.20 -9.08
C ASN A 201 -14.85 -11.40 -7.82
N ALA A 202 -15.63 -10.38 -7.48
CA ALA A 202 -15.44 -9.52 -6.30
C ALA A 202 -16.79 -9.13 -5.66
N PRO A 203 -17.54 -10.07 -5.08
CA PRO A 203 -18.95 -9.86 -4.66
C PRO A 203 -19.15 -8.81 -3.57
N ARG A 204 -18.09 -8.35 -2.92
CA ARG A 204 -18.13 -7.25 -1.94
C ARG A 204 -17.98 -5.87 -2.57
N GLN A 205 -17.54 -5.80 -3.83
CA GLN A 205 -17.38 -4.56 -4.58
C GLN A 205 -18.67 -4.26 -5.32
N VAL A 206 -19.17 -3.02 -5.21
CA VAL A 206 -20.42 -2.59 -5.88
C VAL A 206 -20.11 -1.39 -6.76
N PRO A 207 -19.92 -1.59 -8.07
CA PRO A 207 -19.74 -0.51 -9.02
C PRO A 207 -20.94 0.46 -9.04
N GLN A 208 -20.67 1.72 -9.33
CA GLN A 208 -21.71 2.76 -9.49
C GLN A 208 -21.70 3.33 -10.90
N TYR A 209 -22.88 3.72 -11.34
CA TYR A 209 -23.14 4.33 -12.63
C TYR A 209 -24.08 5.52 -12.47
N TYR A 210 -23.70 6.64 -13.06
CA TYR A 210 -24.51 7.83 -13.10
C TYR A 210 -24.47 8.42 -14.51
N LEU A 211 -25.65 8.67 -15.07
CA LEU A 211 -25.82 9.33 -16.35
C LEU A 211 -26.85 10.45 -16.20
N GLU A 212 -26.49 11.67 -16.55
CA GLU A 212 -27.40 12.79 -16.59
C GLU A 212 -27.59 13.32 -18.01
N GLY A 213 -28.87 13.57 -18.36
CA GLY A 213 -29.27 14.42 -19.48
C GLY A 213 -29.10 13.79 -20.86
N GLY A 214 -30.13 13.23 -21.37
CA GLY A 214 -30.69 13.05 -22.65
C GLY A 214 -29.96 13.37 -23.96
N GLN A 215 -28.64 13.35 -24.00
CA GLN A 215 -27.91 13.44 -25.26
C GLN A 215 -27.38 12.05 -25.62
N GLY A 216 -28.28 11.22 -26.14
CA GLY A 216 -27.91 10.04 -26.87
C GLY A 216 -27.19 8.95 -26.08
N GLU A 217 -27.20 7.77 -26.63
CA GLU A 217 -26.48 6.62 -26.17
C GLU A 217 -24.98 6.77 -26.50
N VAL A 218 -24.13 6.94 -25.49
CA VAL A 218 -22.69 7.14 -25.68
C VAL A 218 -22.05 5.80 -26.08
N VAL A 219 -21.59 5.68 -27.31
CA VAL A 219 -20.93 4.49 -27.85
C VAL A 219 -19.44 4.50 -27.49
N LEU A 220 -18.97 3.43 -26.84
CA LEU A 220 -17.57 3.22 -26.48
C LEU A 220 -16.81 2.31 -27.45
N ALA A 221 -17.51 1.36 -28.07
CA ALA A 221 -16.89 0.46 -29.02
C ALA A 221 -17.87 0.02 -30.11
N ARG A 222 -17.33 -0.43 -31.25
CA ARG A 222 -18.07 -1.09 -32.33
C ARG A 222 -17.66 -2.55 -32.38
N THR A 223 -18.63 -3.42 -32.66
CA THR A 223 -18.41 -4.86 -32.78
C THR A 223 -18.96 -5.34 -34.11
N GLN A 224 -18.65 -6.56 -34.52
CA GLN A 224 -19.35 -7.14 -35.66
C GLN A 224 -20.73 -7.58 -35.21
N PRO A 225 -21.83 -7.20 -35.94
CA PRO A 225 -23.16 -7.64 -35.59
C PRO A 225 -23.26 -9.18 -35.59
N ARG A 226 -23.80 -9.76 -34.53
CA ARG A 226 -23.98 -11.22 -34.45
C ARG A 226 -25.16 -11.62 -35.31
N THR A 227 -24.89 -12.29 -36.41
CA THR A 227 -25.92 -12.91 -37.26
C THR A 227 -26.24 -14.32 -36.77
N GLY A 228 -27.26 -14.46 -35.89
CA GLY A 228 -27.78 -15.76 -35.44
C GLY A 228 -28.74 -15.63 -34.26
N PRO A 229 -29.74 -16.54 -34.12
CA PRO A 229 -30.72 -16.46 -33.03
C PRO A 229 -30.09 -16.89 -31.72
N HIS A 230 -29.84 -15.96 -30.82
CA HIS A 230 -29.43 -16.25 -29.45
C HIS A 230 -30.63 -16.20 -28.51
N ALA A 231 -30.88 -17.35 -27.84
CA ALA A 231 -31.84 -17.47 -26.77
C ALA A 231 -31.46 -16.54 -25.59
N TYR A 232 -32.38 -15.66 -25.28
CA TYR A 232 -32.33 -14.81 -24.10
C TYR A 232 -32.40 -15.64 -22.82
N LEU A 233 -31.34 -15.72 -22.04
CA LEU A 233 -31.48 -16.01 -20.61
C LEU A 233 -31.64 -14.66 -19.89
N SER A 234 -32.87 -14.16 -19.94
CA SER A 234 -33.30 -13.01 -19.14
C SER A 234 -33.53 -13.46 -17.70
N THR A 235 -32.54 -13.22 -16.85
CA THR A 235 -32.83 -13.02 -15.43
C THR A 235 -32.54 -11.56 -15.14
N ALA A 236 -33.56 -10.74 -15.34
CA ALA A 236 -33.55 -9.34 -15.02
C ALA A 236 -33.39 -9.15 -13.50
N MET A 237 -32.23 -8.67 -13.05
CA MET A 237 -32.18 -7.90 -11.82
C MET A 237 -32.31 -6.41 -12.17
N PRO A 238 -33.10 -5.64 -11.40
CA PRO A 238 -33.25 -4.23 -11.67
C PRO A 238 -31.90 -3.52 -11.50
N PRO A 239 -31.58 -2.54 -12.37
CA PRO A 239 -30.40 -1.67 -12.14
C PRO A 239 -30.58 -0.90 -10.83
N PRO A 240 -29.52 -0.60 -10.12
CA PRO A 240 -29.57 0.32 -8.98
C PRO A 240 -30.16 1.65 -9.48
N ALA A 241 -31.07 2.22 -8.69
CA ALA A 241 -31.93 3.32 -9.08
C ALA A 241 -31.19 4.45 -9.81
N SER A 242 -31.33 4.48 -11.12
CA SER A 242 -30.96 5.63 -11.96
C SER A 242 -32.20 6.51 -12.08
N ARG A 243 -32.11 7.75 -11.64
CA ARG A 243 -33.09 8.76 -12.02
C ARG A 243 -32.75 9.25 -13.42
N SER A 244 -33.16 8.51 -14.45
CA SER A 244 -33.08 8.94 -15.84
C SER A 244 -34.38 9.53 -16.32
N ARG A 245 -34.33 10.66 -16.99
CA ARG A 245 -35.35 11.05 -17.97
C ARG A 245 -34.72 10.91 -19.36
N ALA A 246 -35.35 10.13 -20.18
CA ALA A 246 -34.87 9.62 -21.44
C ALA A 246 -34.78 10.68 -22.56
N GLY A 247 -33.82 10.44 -23.47
CA GLY A 247 -33.77 11.05 -24.80
C GLY A 247 -32.67 10.41 -25.63
N VAL A 248 -33.02 9.74 -26.72
CA VAL A 248 -32.14 8.92 -27.56
C VAL A 248 -31.57 9.76 -28.71
N GLY A 249 -30.28 9.66 -29.03
CA GLY A 249 -29.67 10.17 -30.23
C GLY A 249 -28.26 9.62 -30.45
N ALA A 250 -28.00 8.97 -31.58
CA ALA A 250 -26.72 8.35 -31.92
C ALA A 250 -25.70 9.34 -32.46
N TYR A 251 -24.43 9.19 -32.08
CA TYR A 251 -23.33 10.01 -32.60
C TYR A 251 -22.15 9.22 -33.15
N GLN A 252 -21.62 9.75 -34.23
CA GLN A 252 -20.52 9.21 -35.00
C GLN A 252 -19.17 9.83 -34.61
N SER A 253 -18.19 8.99 -34.66
CA SER A 253 -16.72 9.06 -34.71
C SER A 253 -15.99 10.40 -34.67
N ALA A 254 -14.98 10.44 -33.79
CA ALA A 254 -13.90 11.40 -33.79
C ALA A 254 -12.99 11.27 -35.02
N THR A 255 -12.61 12.39 -35.61
CA THR A 255 -11.67 12.50 -36.72
C THR A 255 -10.23 12.35 -36.21
N ALA A 256 -9.49 11.39 -36.75
CA ALA A 256 -8.08 11.16 -36.45
C ALA A 256 -7.22 12.34 -36.88
N LEU A 257 -6.46 12.92 -35.99
CA LEU A 257 -5.34 13.79 -36.29
C LEU A 257 -4.11 12.94 -36.66
N ARG A 258 -3.54 13.21 -37.82
CA ARG A 258 -2.33 12.58 -38.39
C ARG A 258 -1.11 12.93 -37.51
N PRO A 259 -0.20 11.99 -37.19
CA PRO A 259 1.04 12.31 -36.51
C PRO A 259 2.00 13.10 -37.46
N PRO A 260 2.82 14.01 -36.92
CA PRO A 260 3.87 14.68 -37.68
C PRO A 260 5.00 13.69 -38.04
N ASP A 261 5.62 13.93 -39.18
CA ASP A 261 6.62 13.11 -39.86
C ASP A 261 7.82 12.73 -38.98
N ALA A 262 8.22 11.47 -39.10
CA ALA A 262 9.40 10.91 -38.46
C ALA A 262 10.70 11.52 -39.01
N GLY A 263 11.52 12.10 -38.13
CA GLY A 263 12.91 12.42 -38.40
C GLY A 263 13.80 11.16 -38.44
N PRO A 264 15.00 11.23 -39.03
CA PRO A 264 15.75 10.04 -39.42
C PRO A 264 16.31 9.23 -38.25
N ALA A 265 16.27 7.90 -38.43
CA ALA A 265 16.79 6.90 -37.52
C ALA A 265 18.32 7.02 -37.31
N PHE A 266 18.72 7.04 -36.04
CA PHE A 266 20.12 6.84 -35.66
C PHE A 266 20.42 5.34 -35.55
N THR A 267 21.39 4.89 -36.36
CA THR A 267 21.96 3.54 -36.30
C THR A 267 22.99 3.46 -35.16
N ALA A 268 22.85 2.49 -34.28
CA ALA A 268 23.84 2.17 -33.26
C ALA A 268 25.00 1.33 -33.84
N PRO A 269 26.23 1.51 -33.35
CA PRO A 269 27.37 0.71 -33.77
C PRO A 269 27.39 -0.68 -33.10
N PRO A 270 28.01 -1.71 -33.77
CA PRO A 270 28.06 -3.06 -33.22
C PRO A 270 29.11 -3.21 -32.11
N GLY A 271 28.71 -3.84 -31.02
CA GLY A 271 29.60 -4.22 -29.91
C GLY A 271 30.35 -5.54 -30.22
N PRO A 272 31.55 -5.74 -29.64
CA PRO A 272 32.37 -6.91 -29.93
C PRO A 272 31.90 -8.17 -29.20
N ALA A 273 31.89 -9.28 -29.93
CA ALA A 273 31.65 -10.60 -29.40
C ALA A 273 32.88 -11.10 -28.60
N HIS A 274 32.68 -11.50 -27.37
CA HIS A 274 33.59 -12.44 -26.68
C HIS A 274 32.78 -13.57 -26.07
N ALA A 275 32.90 -14.74 -26.68
CA ALA A 275 32.46 -16.00 -26.12
C ALA A 275 33.51 -16.45 -25.06
N ALA A 276 33.09 -16.58 -23.80
CA ALA A 276 33.86 -17.24 -22.77
C ALA A 276 33.19 -18.59 -22.45
N ALA A 277 33.99 -19.65 -22.51
CA ALA A 277 33.57 -21.02 -22.29
C ALA A 277 33.16 -21.28 -20.82
N VAL A 278 32.06 -22.03 -20.66
CA VAL A 278 31.56 -22.49 -19.37
C VAL A 278 32.41 -23.69 -18.90
N PRO A 279 32.98 -23.70 -17.67
CA PRO A 279 33.63 -24.86 -17.11
C PRO A 279 32.60 -25.89 -16.63
N PRO A 280 32.97 -27.20 -16.60
CA PRO A 280 32.06 -28.29 -16.22
C PRO A 280 31.74 -28.24 -14.71
N PRO A 281 30.60 -28.82 -14.28
CA PRO A 281 30.16 -28.75 -12.90
C PRO A 281 31.03 -29.55 -11.96
N VAL A 282 31.45 -28.94 -10.86
CA VAL A 282 32.15 -29.58 -9.76
C VAL A 282 31.16 -30.47 -8.97
N ALA A 283 31.53 -31.69 -8.69
CA ALA A 283 30.74 -32.65 -7.93
C ALA A 283 30.41 -32.10 -6.52
N ALA A 284 29.15 -32.22 -6.13
CA ALA A 284 28.65 -31.81 -4.82
C ALA A 284 29.25 -32.67 -3.70
N PRO A 285 29.59 -32.12 -2.55
CA PRO A 285 29.99 -32.88 -1.37
C PRO A 285 28.79 -33.68 -0.82
N PRO A 286 29.02 -34.78 -0.06
CA PRO A 286 27.97 -35.66 0.43
C PRO A 286 27.03 -34.92 1.38
N ARG A 287 25.74 -35.09 1.13
CA ARG A 287 24.61 -34.56 1.88
C ARG A 287 24.73 -34.93 3.35
N ALA A 288 24.92 -33.93 4.23
CA ALA A 288 24.73 -34.10 5.66
C ALA A 288 23.29 -34.55 5.93
N ALA A 289 23.12 -35.48 6.87
CA ALA A 289 21.81 -35.97 7.28
C ALA A 289 20.95 -34.79 7.75
N PRO A 290 19.64 -34.80 7.44
CA PRO A 290 18.74 -33.71 7.87
C PRO A 290 18.73 -33.68 9.40
N PRO A 291 18.76 -32.48 10.01
CA PRO A 291 18.48 -32.37 11.43
C PRO A 291 17.08 -32.91 11.70
N ALA A 292 16.94 -33.59 12.84
CA ALA A 292 15.74 -34.31 13.25
C ALA A 292 14.48 -33.47 13.00
N ALA A 293 13.47 -34.09 12.39
CA ALA A 293 12.17 -33.52 12.12
C ALA A 293 11.67 -32.75 13.35
N HIS A 294 11.40 -31.47 13.16
CA HIS A 294 10.62 -30.72 14.12
C HIS A 294 9.27 -31.44 14.27
N ALA A 295 8.91 -31.69 15.51
CA ALA A 295 7.68 -32.36 15.92
C ALA A 295 6.48 -31.79 15.15
N ALA A 296 5.58 -32.71 14.77
CA ALA A 296 4.30 -32.41 14.15
C ALA A 296 3.62 -31.22 14.85
N ALA A 297 3.03 -30.33 14.02
CA ALA A 297 2.23 -29.18 14.43
C ALA A 297 1.28 -29.55 15.56
N GLY A 298 1.69 -29.31 16.81
CA GLY A 298 0.82 -29.19 17.94
C GLY A 298 0.15 -27.83 17.82
N ASP A 299 -1.12 -27.78 18.18
CA ASP A 299 -1.97 -26.60 18.26
C ASP A 299 -1.17 -25.41 18.82
N VAL A 300 -0.77 -24.45 17.97
CA VAL A 300 0.03 -23.28 18.36
C VAL A 300 -0.91 -22.31 19.04
N GLY A 301 -1.19 -22.58 20.32
CA GLY A 301 -2.04 -21.75 21.16
C GLY A 301 -1.33 -20.44 21.53
N SER A 302 -1.96 -19.30 21.34
CA SER A 302 -1.50 -18.05 21.97
C SER A 302 -2.00 -17.96 23.40
N VAL A 303 -1.13 -17.44 24.29
CA VAL A 303 -1.52 -17.06 25.64
C VAL A 303 -1.64 -15.54 25.71
N ILE A 304 -2.78 -15.04 26.18
CA ILE A 304 -2.96 -13.61 26.44
C ILE A 304 -2.20 -13.28 27.73
N LEU A 305 -1.18 -12.45 27.60
CA LEU A 305 -0.39 -11.97 28.74
C LEU A 305 -1.00 -10.70 29.36
N GLU A 306 -1.57 -9.83 28.53
CA GLU A 306 -2.22 -8.59 28.92
C GLU A 306 -3.49 -8.40 28.12
N GLN A 307 -4.50 -7.81 28.75
CA GLN A 307 -5.73 -7.36 28.11
C GLN A 307 -6.15 -6.03 28.72
N ASP A 308 -6.32 -5.03 27.86
CA ASP A 308 -6.73 -3.69 28.25
C ASP A 308 -7.85 -3.18 27.32
N ARG A 309 -8.48 -2.06 27.69
CA ARG A 309 -9.46 -1.39 26.79
C ARG A 309 -8.78 -0.59 25.70
N ASP A 310 -7.54 -0.16 25.94
CA ASP A 310 -6.77 0.68 25.03
C ASP A 310 -5.79 -0.14 24.20
N ASN A 311 -5.54 0.29 22.97
CA ASN A 311 -4.69 -0.40 22.01
C ASN A 311 -3.27 -0.64 22.55
N ALA A 312 -2.75 -1.85 22.39
CA ALA A 312 -1.33 -2.14 22.50
C ALA A 312 -0.65 -1.83 21.16
N TYR A 313 0.38 -0.96 21.18
CA TYR A 313 1.08 -0.55 19.95
C TYR A 313 2.43 -1.20 19.76
N CYS A 314 3.14 -1.49 20.84
CA CYS A 314 4.49 -2.01 20.78
C CYS A 314 4.76 -3.08 21.83
N VAL A 315 5.71 -3.97 21.51
CA VAL A 315 6.16 -5.06 22.36
C VAL A 315 7.64 -5.39 22.09
N ALA A 316 8.43 -5.61 23.14
CA ALA A 316 9.81 -6.06 23.00
C ALA A 316 10.22 -7.01 24.13
N PHE A 317 11.09 -7.96 23.82
CA PHE A 317 11.77 -8.79 24.82
C PHE A 317 13.03 -8.12 25.34
N SER A 318 13.36 -8.35 26.61
CA SER A 318 14.70 -8.04 27.12
C SER A 318 15.76 -8.92 26.43
N PRO A 319 17.02 -8.49 26.37
CA PRO A 319 18.08 -9.22 25.69
C PRO A 319 18.32 -10.65 26.21
N ASP A 320 18.04 -10.90 27.49
CA ASP A 320 18.09 -12.23 28.11
C ASP A 320 16.79 -13.05 27.91
N GLY A 321 15.74 -12.45 27.33
CA GLY A 321 14.45 -13.08 27.09
C GLY A 321 13.60 -13.29 28.36
N GLY A 322 14.08 -12.85 29.52
CA GLY A 322 13.36 -13.03 30.79
C GLY A 322 12.18 -12.08 30.97
N LEU A 323 12.24 -10.90 30.33
CA LEU A 323 11.21 -9.86 30.46
C LEU A 323 10.58 -9.53 29.11
N LEU A 324 9.34 -9.06 29.17
CA LEU A 324 8.60 -8.50 28.05
C LEU A 324 8.12 -7.10 28.45
N ALA A 325 8.38 -6.11 27.60
CA ALA A 325 7.86 -4.76 27.73
C ALA A 325 6.75 -4.52 26.70
N SER A 326 5.71 -3.78 27.10
CA SER A 326 4.61 -3.37 26.22
C SER A 326 4.23 -1.92 26.44
N GLY A 327 3.71 -1.27 25.39
CA GLY A 327 3.21 0.10 25.45
C GLY A 327 2.04 0.30 24.49
N GLY A 328 1.34 1.44 24.61
CA GLY A 328 0.21 1.69 23.72
C GLY A 328 -0.48 3.03 23.95
N TRP A 329 -1.68 3.15 23.42
CA TRP A 329 -2.49 4.36 23.54
C TRP A 329 -3.03 4.51 24.97
N GLY A 330 -2.77 5.66 25.61
CA GLY A 330 -3.26 5.93 26.96
C GLY A 330 -2.71 5.03 28.06
N ARG A 331 -1.76 4.14 27.75
CA ARG A 331 -1.22 3.12 28.66
C ARG A 331 0.17 3.49 29.16
N PRO A 332 0.49 3.18 30.43
CA PRO A 332 1.89 3.17 30.88
C PRO A 332 2.67 2.05 30.18
N VAL A 333 3.99 2.20 30.12
CA VAL A 333 4.85 1.06 29.74
C VAL A 333 4.76 0.02 30.85
N ARG A 334 4.41 -1.21 30.49
CA ARG A 334 4.42 -2.36 31.39
C ARG A 334 5.61 -3.24 31.08
N VAL A 335 6.27 -3.68 32.13
CA VAL A 335 7.36 -4.66 32.06
C VAL A 335 6.96 -5.85 32.91
N ARG A 336 7.02 -7.02 32.34
CA ARG A 336 6.64 -8.26 33.01
C ARG A 336 7.62 -9.39 32.70
N GLU A 337 7.63 -10.42 33.54
CA GLU A 337 8.26 -11.68 33.18
C GLU A 337 7.56 -12.29 31.95
N ALA A 338 8.34 -12.85 31.02
CA ALA A 338 7.85 -13.39 29.75
C ALA A 338 7.16 -14.77 29.92
N GLN A 339 6.23 -14.85 30.87
CA GLN A 339 5.44 -16.05 31.20
C GLN A 339 4.02 -15.65 31.64
N PRO A 340 3.03 -16.56 31.54
CA PRO A 340 1.61 -16.24 31.80
C PRO A 340 1.33 -15.59 33.15
N ASP A 341 1.92 -16.13 34.20
CA ASP A 341 1.70 -15.68 35.61
C ASP A 341 2.81 -14.72 36.09
N GLY A 342 3.55 -14.13 35.17
CA GLY A 342 4.68 -13.25 35.47
C GLY A 342 4.26 -11.97 36.19
N THR A 343 5.13 -11.50 37.10
CA THR A 343 4.94 -10.23 37.79
C THR A 343 4.96 -9.07 36.82
N VAL A 344 4.05 -8.09 36.98
CA VAL A 344 3.92 -6.91 36.14
C VAL A 344 4.34 -5.67 36.89
N ARG A 345 5.15 -4.84 36.27
CA ARG A 345 5.60 -3.56 36.79
C ARG A 345 5.32 -2.44 35.78
N GLU A 346 4.76 -1.34 36.24
CA GLU A 346 4.51 -0.17 35.42
C GLU A 346 5.64 0.85 35.54
N LEU A 347 6.11 1.35 34.39
CA LEU A 347 7.07 2.45 34.32
C LEU A 347 6.30 3.76 34.13
N ARG A 348 6.29 4.63 35.16
CA ARG A 348 5.52 5.89 35.15
C ARG A 348 6.12 7.01 34.32
N SER A 349 7.24 6.79 33.69
CA SER A 349 8.05 7.85 33.08
C SER A 349 7.78 8.10 31.60
N ALA A 350 7.10 7.21 30.92
CA ALA A 350 6.74 7.35 29.51
C ALA A 350 5.58 8.35 29.31
N GLY A 351 5.47 8.91 28.11
CA GLY A 351 4.39 9.80 27.74
C GLY A 351 3.02 9.12 27.69
N PRO A 352 1.96 9.87 27.36
CA PRO A 352 0.59 9.36 27.43
C PRO A 352 0.25 8.32 26.34
N SER A 353 1.04 8.22 25.28
CA SER A 353 0.84 7.25 24.18
C SER A 353 2.18 6.86 23.61
N ILE A 354 2.52 5.60 23.76
CA ILE A 354 3.80 5.03 23.29
C ILE A 354 3.56 4.31 21.98
N TYR A 355 4.30 4.68 20.96
CA TYR A 355 4.24 4.02 19.64
C TYR A 355 5.28 2.93 19.49
N ASP A 356 6.45 3.11 20.14
CA ASP A 356 7.51 2.12 20.08
C ASP A 356 8.38 2.15 21.35
N LEU A 357 8.99 1.02 21.65
CA LEU A 357 9.92 0.85 22.78
C LEU A 357 11.02 -0.17 22.44
N ALA A 358 12.20 0.03 23.04
CA ALA A 358 13.33 -0.87 22.88
C ALA A 358 14.10 -1.03 24.19
N PHE A 359 14.62 -2.23 24.46
CA PHE A 359 15.61 -2.45 25.52
C PHE A 359 17.00 -2.10 25.03
N SER A 360 17.84 -1.54 25.91
CA SER A 360 19.28 -1.46 25.64
C SER A 360 19.90 -2.85 25.58
N PRO A 361 21.01 -3.05 24.83
CA PRO A 361 21.65 -4.37 24.70
C PRO A 361 22.12 -4.99 26.01
N ASP A 362 22.42 -4.16 27.02
CA ASP A 362 22.77 -4.61 28.38
C ASP A 362 21.54 -4.87 29.28
N GLY A 363 20.31 -4.63 28.78
CA GLY A 363 19.07 -4.82 29.49
C GLY A 363 18.79 -3.83 30.62
N ARG A 364 19.61 -2.77 30.77
CA ARG A 364 19.49 -1.81 31.90
C ARG A 364 18.50 -0.70 31.66
N LEU A 365 18.34 -0.30 30.39
CA LEU A 365 17.50 0.82 29.97
C LEU A 365 16.37 0.36 29.06
N ILE A 366 15.26 1.09 29.11
CA ILE A 366 14.19 1.06 28.10
C ILE A 366 14.11 2.45 27.47
N ALA A 367 14.23 2.52 26.15
CA ALA A 367 13.88 3.70 25.37
C ALA A 367 12.42 3.63 24.92
N THR A 368 11.74 4.76 24.92
CA THR A 368 10.37 4.88 24.43
C THR A 368 10.22 6.06 23.51
N GLY A 369 9.42 5.89 22.44
CA GLY A 369 9.00 6.93 21.52
C GLY A 369 7.48 7.07 21.53
N GLY A 370 6.97 8.28 21.49
CA GLY A 370 5.53 8.50 21.62
C GLY A 370 4.94 9.58 20.72
N ARG A 371 3.61 9.63 20.74
CA ARG A 371 2.79 10.56 19.97
C ARG A 371 3.10 12.03 20.23
N ASP A 372 3.52 12.34 21.45
CA ASP A 372 3.83 13.72 21.84
C ASP A 372 5.22 14.19 21.37
N GLY A 373 5.91 13.37 20.57
CA GLY A 373 7.26 13.64 20.06
C GLY A 373 8.35 13.45 21.10
N ALA A 374 8.03 12.91 22.28
CA ALA A 374 9.01 12.65 23.31
C ALA A 374 9.73 11.33 23.09
N ILE A 375 11.04 11.37 23.32
CA ILE A 375 11.90 10.21 23.54
C ILE A 375 12.23 10.18 25.03
N ALA A 376 12.07 9.05 25.68
CA ALA A 376 12.43 8.89 27.08
C ALA A 376 13.32 7.67 27.30
N LEU A 377 14.30 7.80 28.18
CA LEU A 377 15.07 6.69 28.73
C LEU A 377 14.63 6.42 30.17
N CYS A 378 14.35 5.18 30.46
CA CYS A 378 13.95 4.69 31.78
C CYS A 378 14.91 3.62 32.25
N GLU A 379 15.42 3.76 33.46
CA GLU A 379 16.21 2.71 34.09
C GLU A 379 15.30 1.57 34.56
N LEU A 380 15.59 0.36 34.10
CA LEU A 380 14.75 -0.81 34.39
C LEU A 380 14.74 -1.15 35.89
N ALA A 381 15.89 -1.09 36.57
CA ALA A 381 16.01 -1.48 37.97
C ALA A 381 15.19 -0.57 38.91
N SER A 382 15.28 0.74 38.75
CA SER A 382 14.56 1.71 39.61
C SER A 382 13.17 2.06 39.09
N GLY A 383 12.91 1.84 37.78
CA GLY A 383 11.72 2.34 37.10
C GLY A 383 11.67 3.84 36.95
N ARG A 384 12.79 4.51 37.24
CA ARG A 384 12.88 5.98 37.17
C ARG A 384 13.19 6.41 35.74
N LYS A 385 12.54 7.49 35.35
CA LYS A 385 12.86 8.20 34.12
C LYS A 385 14.19 8.91 34.26
N GLU A 386 15.19 8.53 33.47
CA GLU A 386 16.49 9.17 33.51
C GLU A 386 16.52 10.45 32.67
N ARG A 387 16.04 10.38 31.44
CA ARG A 387 16.10 11.48 30.48
C ARG A 387 14.87 11.54 29.59
N THR A 388 14.56 12.75 29.13
CA THR A 388 13.53 12.98 28.10
C THR A 388 14.00 14.07 27.14
N ARG A 389 13.71 13.89 25.86
CA ARG A 389 13.89 14.91 24.81
C ARG A 389 12.64 15.00 23.95
N LYS A 390 12.35 16.23 23.46
CA LYS A 390 11.30 16.53 22.48
C LYS A 390 11.92 17.31 21.31
N PRO A 391 12.45 16.63 20.31
CA PRO A 391 13.29 17.27 19.29
C PRO A 391 12.56 18.14 18.26
N GLY A 392 11.23 18.21 18.27
CA GLY A 392 10.51 18.99 17.25
C GLY A 392 9.01 18.84 17.24
N GLY A 393 8.43 18.12 18.20
CA GLY A 393 6.96 17.98 18.30
C GLY A 393 6.33 16.96 17.37
N ALA A 394 7.05 16.45 16.34
CA ALA A 394 6.57 15.34 15.51
C ALA A 394 6.61 14.03 16.29
N ALA A 395 5.58 13.20 16.14
CA ALA A 395 5.49 11.92 16.82
C ALA A 395 6.69 11.02 16.50
N VAL A 396 7.16 10.27 17.49
CA VAL A 396 8.23 9.28 17.36
C VAL A 396 7.58 7.94 17.04
N ARG A 397 7.87 7.39 15.87
CA ARG A 397 7.26 6.16 15.36
C ARG A 397 8.09 4.92 15.64
N ALA A 398 9.42 5.06 15.71
CA ALA A 398 10.32 3.96 16.03
C ALA A 398 11.50 4.44 16.88
N VAL A 399 12.01 3.56 17.75
CA VAL A 399 13.23 3.74 18.52
C VAL A 399 14.05 2.45 18.50
N ALA A 400 15.37 2.57 18.37
CA ALA A 400 16.28 1.43 18.40
C ALA A 400 17.60 1.80 19.05
N PHE A 401 18.19 0.92 19.84
CA PHE A 401 19.57 1.08 20.31
C PHE A 401 20.57 0.52 19.28
N SER A 402 21.73 1.15 19.19
CA SER A 402 22.87 0.52 18.50
C SER A 402 23.29 -0.77 19.22
N PRO A 403 23.90 -1.73 18.50
CA PRO A 403 24.30 -3.01 19.11
C PRO A 403 25.26 -2.89 20.31
N ASP A 404 26.08 -1.84 20.34
CA ASP A 404 26.98 -1.51 21.46
C ASP A 404 26.31 -0.70 22.59
N GLY A 405 25.06 -0.27 22.39
CA GLY A 405 24.29 0.53 23.35
C GLY A 405 24.73 2.00 23.47
N SER A 406 25.70 2.45 22.67
CA SER A 406 26.23 3.82 22.76
C SER A 406 25.33 4.86 22.08
N LEU A 407 24.51 4.44 21.11
CA LEU A 407 23.60 5.29 20.35
C LEU A 407 22.14 4.85 20.52
N LEU A 408 21.25 5.84 20.43
CA LEU A 408 19.81 5.62 20.24
C LEU A 408 19.41 6.26 18.92
N LEU A 409 18.64 5.53 18.13
CA LEU A 409 17.97 5.99 16.92
C LEU A 409 16.51 6.31 17.24
N SER A 410 15.99 7.41 16.71
CA SER A 410 14.56 7.71 16.72
C SER A 410 14.07 8.11 15.34
N ALA A 411 12.97 7.55 14.90
CA ALA A 411 12.33 7.83 13.62
C ALA A 411 11.02 8.60 13.85
N HIS A 412 10.80 9.64 13.04
CA HIS A 412 9.73 10.60 13.30
C HIS A 412 8.78 10.78 12.13
N GLU A 413 7.58 11.29 12.45
CA GLU A 413 6.57 11.67 11.45
C GLU A 413 6.95 12.93 10.64
N ASP A 414 8.05 13.60 10.94
CA ASP A 414 8.58 14.72 10.15
C ASP A 414 9.56 14.27 9.04
N GLY A 415 9.69 12.96 8.83
CA GLY A 415 10.59 12.39 7.83
C GLY A 415 12.07 12.46 8.22
N VAL A 416 12.37 12.69 9.49
CA VAL A 416 13.76 12.77 9.97
C VAL A 416 14.01 11.66 10.99
N ALA A 417 15.03 10.86 10.76
CA ALA A 417 15.60 10.00 11.80
C ALA A 417 16.71 10.75 12.53
N ARG A 418 16.81 10.53 13.83
CA ARG A 418 17.77 11.25 14.69
C ARG A 418 18.60 10.27 15.50
N LEU A 419 19.92 10.53 15.56
CA LEU A 419 20.87 9.79 16.37
C LEU A 419 21.20 10.59 17.64
N TRP A 420 21.22 9.89 18.75
CA TRP A 420 21.45 10.42 20.10
C TRP A 420 22.53 9.63 20.79
N ASP A 421 23.35 10.29 21.61
CA ASP A 421 24.24 9.59 22.52
C ASP A 421 23.46 8.99 23.71
N VAL A 422 23.94 7.92 24.25
CA VAL A 422 23.38 7.26 25.44
C VAL A 422 24.44 7.28 26.56
N PRO A 423 24.03 7.67 27.79
CA PRO A 423 22.68 7.92 28.30
C PRO A 423 22.23 9.39 28.25
N ALA A 424 23.05 10.32 27.76
CA ALA A 424 22.77 11.74 27.91
C ALA A 424 21.66 12.27 27.03
N LEU A 425 21.34 11.55 25.92
CA LEU A 425 20.39 11.94 24.88
C LEU A 425 20.73 13.31 24.27
N ASN A 426 21.99 13.59 24.03
CA ASN A 426 22.38 14.70 23.18
C ASN A 426 22.24 14.28 21.73
N ARG A 427 21.63 15.15 20.91
CA ARG A 427 21.48 14.87 19.49
C ARG A 427 22.84 14.95 18.79
N ILE A 428 23.24 13.84 18.18
CA ILE A 428 24.48 13.73 17.41
C ILE A 428 24.24 14.15 15.97
N ARG A 429 23.12 13.67 15.36
CA ARG A 429 22.87 13.85 13.93
C ARG A 429 21.39 13.77 13.57
N GLU A 430 21.03 14.39 12.46
CA GLU A 430 19.76 14.24 11.75
C GLU A 430 20.00 13.56 10.40
N LEU A 431 19.21 12.53 10.10
CA LEU A 431 19.21 11.77 8.86
C LEU A 431 17.90 12.07 8.15
N ARG A 432 17.97 12.78 7.02
CA ARG A 432 16.77 13.24 6.31
C ARG A 432 16.36 12.23 5.25
N ALA A 433 15.09 11.83 5.31
CA ALA A 433 14.58 10.84 4.39
C ALA A 433 13.95 11.46 3.12
N ASP A 434 13.81 12.79 3.02
CA ASP A 434 13.03 13.44 1.96
C ASP A 434 11.67 12.74 1.73
N SER A 435 11.08 12.31 2.82
CA SER A 435 9.80 11.61 2.93
C SER A 435 9.05 12.21 4.11
N GLU A 436 7.71 12.05 4.15
CA GLU A 436 6.90 12.66 5.19
C GLU A 436 7.03 11.99 6.55
N THR A 437 7.07 10.66 6.55
CA THR A 437 7.06 9.87 7.77
C THR A 437 8.03 8.71 7.62
N ILE A 438 8.76 8.45 8.68
CA ILE A 438 9.50 7.21 8.86
C ILE A 438 8.72 6.37 9.86
N PHE A 439 8.27 5.18 9.43
CA PHE A 439 7.45 4.29 10.25
C PHE A 439 8.27 3.34 11.09
N GLY A 440 9.36 2.79 10.52
CA GLY A 440 10.25 1.84 11.19
C GLY A 440 11.70 2.16 10.94
N ALA A 441 12.58 1.85 11.87
CA ALA A 441 14.01 2.04 11.70
C ALA A 441 14.81 1.02 12.52
N ALA A 442 15.98 0.62 12.00
CA ALA A 442 16.85 -0.37 12.62
C ALA A 442 18.33 -0.06 12.38
N PHE A 443 19.20 -0.46 13.31
CA PHE A 443 20.63 -0.53 13.11
C PHE A 443 21.04 -1.84 12.43
N SER A 444 22.10 -1.81 11.62
CA SER A 444 22.81 -3.03 11.22
C SER A 444 23.50 -3.67 12.45
N PRO A 445 23.73 -5.00 12.43
CA PRO A 445 24.31 -5.72 13.57
C PRO A 445 25.72 -5.25 13.95
N ASP A 446 26.46 -4.67 13.02
CA ASP A 446 27.78 -4.07 13.27
C ASP A 446 27.71 -2.60 13.72
N GLY A 447 26.49 -2.03 13.76
CA GLY A 447 26.25 -0.65 14.15
C GLY A 447 26.69 0.41 13.13
N THR A 448 27.15 0.01 11.93
CA THR A 448 27.70 0.95 10.93
C THR A 448 26.63 1.61 10.06
N LEU A 449 25.46 0.98 9.93
CA LEU A 449 24.36 1.46 9.12
C LEU A 449 23.07 1.64 9.93
N VAL A 450 22.24 2.55 9.44
CA VAL A 450 20.85 2.72 9.84
C VAL A 450 19.98 2.49 8.61
N ALA A 451 18.93 1.69 8.73
CA ALA A 451 17.89 1.55 7.73
C ALA A 451 16.58 2.15 8.25
N ALA A 452 15.79 2.76 7.37
CA ALA A 452 14.47 3.29 7.69
C ALA A 452 13.43 2.97 6.62
N ALA A 453 12.24 2.60 7.08
CA ALA A 453 11.05 2.35 6.26
C ALA A 453 10.21 3.63 6.18
N CYS A 454 9.98 4.13 4.97
CA CYS A 454 9.44 5.45 4.72
C CYS A 454 8.04 5.43 4.08
N ALA A 455 7.28 6.49 4.29
CA ALA A 455 5.92 6.64 3.77
C ALA A 455 5.83 6.67 2.24
N ASP A 456 6.91 6.97 1.54
CA ASP A 456 6.98 6.92 0.07
C ASP A 456 7.27 5.51 -0.50
N GLY A 457 7.23 4.47 0.34
CA GLY A 457 7.50 3.08 -0.03
C GLY A 457 8.98 2.75 -0.18
N ALA A 458 9.86 3.71 0.10
CA ALA A 458 11.29 3.50 0.02
C ALA A 458 11.87 3.04 1.36
N ILE A 459 12.90 2.20 1.27
CA ILE A 459 13.82 1.93 2.36
C ILE A 459 15.08 2.74 2.11
N ARG A 460 15.52 3.47 3.11
CA ARG A 460 16.72 4.31 3.03
C ARG A 460 17.77 3.84 4.01
N LEU A 461 19.03 3.85 3.59
CA LEU A 461 20.18 3.45 4.41
C LEU A 461 21.13 4.63 4.55
N TRP A 462 21.63 4.84 5.76
CA TRP A 462 22.64 5.86 6.09
C TRP A 462 23.80 5.22 6.84
N SER A 463 24.98 5.84 6.71
CA SER A 463 26.11 5.58 7.62
C SER A 463 25.84 6.19 9.00
N THR A 464 26.18 5.47 10.06
CA THR A 464 26.16 6.01 11.43
C THR A 464 27.30 6.99 11.67
N ALA A 465 28.40 6.88 10.94
CA ALA A 465 29.60 7.68 11.12
C ALA A 465 29.55 9.03 10.39
N GLU A 466 28.99 9.09 9.17
CA GLU A 466 29.11 10.25 8.28
C GLU A 466 27.83 10.56 7.50
N GLY A 467 27.65 11.85 7.17
CA GLY A 467 26.60 12.32 6.27
C GLY A 467 25.21 12.45 6.89
N SER A 468 24.35 13.21 6.23
CA SER A 468 22.90 13.30 6.52
C SER A 468 22.06 12.72 5.39
N GLU A 469 22.67 12.56 4.22
CA GLU A 469 22.03 12.01 3.02
C GLU A 469 22.08 10.49 3.01
N PRO A 470 21.07 9.80 2.47
CA PRO A 470 21.07 8.35 2.40
C PRO A 470 22.14 7.85 1.42
N LEU A 471 22.88 6.83 1.83
CA LEU A 471 23.82 6.09 0.97
C LEU A 471 23.08 5.33 -0.13
N THR A 472 21.90 4.80 0.20
CA THR A 472 21.10 3.96 -0.68
C THR A 472 19.62 4.23 -0.47
N VAL A 473 18.86 4.25 -1.56
CA VAL A 473 17.41 4.39 -1.55
C VAL A 473 16.81 3.24 -2.37
N LEU A 474 16.13 2.33 -1.70
CA LEU A 474 15.47 1.16 -2.30
C LEU A 474 13.95 1.44 -2.39
N ARG A 475 13.45 1.76 -3.58
CA ARG A 475 12.02 1.94 -3.83
C ARG A 475 11.39 0.60 -4.18
N ARG A 476 10.85 -0.11 -3.20
CA ARG A 476 10.46 -1.52 -3.31
C ARG A 476 9.00 -1.81 -2.94
N HIS A 477 8.39 -1.01 -2.05
CA HIS A 477 7.00 -1.21 -1.68
C HIS A 477 6.06 -0.29 -2.46
N VAL A 478 4.89 -0.84 -2.79
CA VAL A 478 3.77 -0.07 -3.33
C VAL A 478 2.97 0.49 -2.15
N GLY A 479 3.02 1.80 -1.95
CA GLY A 479 2.52 2.45 -0.73
C GLY A 479 3.60 2.51 0.34
N TRP A 480 3.21 2.57 1.59
CA TRP A 480 4.14 2.75 2.71
C TRP A 480 5.03 1.53 2.92
N ALA A 481 6.31 1.76 3.14
CA ALA A 481 7.13 0.79 3.85
C ALA A 481 6.89 1.00 5.36
N THR A 482 6.52 -0.05 6.07
CA THR A 482 6.03 0.03 7.46
C THR A 482 7.06 -0.42 8.47
N GLY A 483 7.88 -1.41 8.13
CA GLY A 483 8.92 -1.96 8.99
C GLY A 483 10.19 -2.31 8.24
N VAL A 484 11.29 -2.35 8.97
CA VAL A 484 12.61 -2.75 8.46
C VAL A 484 13.41 -3.47 9.53
N ALA A 485 14.15 -4.51 9.16
CA ALA A 485 15.02 -5.27 10.05
C ALA A 485 16.23 -5.82 9.30
N PHE A 486 17.40 -5.83 9.93
CA PHE A 486 18.58 -6.52 9.42
C PHE A 486 18.62 -7.98 9.88
N SER A 487 19.16 -8.87 9.05
CA SER A 487 19.52 -10.21 9.51
C SER A 487 20.65 -10.18 10.53
N PRO A 488 20.74 -11.15 11.46
CA PRO A 488 21.75 -11.15 12.51
C PRO A 488 23.20 -11.10 12.01
N ASN A 489 23.44 -11.62 10.81
CA ASN A 489 24.77 -11.58 10.16
C ASN A 489 24.98 -10.32 9.28
N GLY A 490 24.01 -9.41 9.22
CA GLY A 490 24.08 -8.16 8.45
C GLY A 490 23.99 -8.31 6.92
N THR A 491 23.92 -9.52 6.38
CA THR A 491 23.95 -9.74 4.92
C THR A 491 22.62 -9.49 4.24
N ARG A 492 21.51 -9.49 4.99
CA ARG A 492 20.16 -9.27 4.47
C ARG A 492 19.48 -8.11 5.19
N LEU A 493 18.67 -7.40 4.44
CA LEU A 493 17.75 -6.40 4.93
C LEU A 493 16.32 -6.86 4.61
N LEU A 494 15.44 -6.86 5.60
CA LEU A 494 14.03 -7.18 5.40
C LEU A 494 13.19 -5.92 5.52
N SER A 495 12.13 -5.83 4.72
CA SER A 495 11.18 -4.75 4.81
C SER A 495 9.74 -5.26 4.69
N SER A 496 8.81 -4.56 5.32
CA SER A 496 7.37 -4.79 5.19
C SER A 496 6.68 -3.56 4.65
N GLY A 497 5.51 -3.75 4.05
CA GLY A 497 4.78 -2.64 3.48
C GLY A 497 3.27 -2.76 3.44
N ALA A 498 2.65 -1.64 3.06
CA ALA A 498 1.21 -1.53 2.84
C ALA A 498 0.71 -2.36 1.67
N ASP A 499 1.61 -2.83 0.81
CA ASP A 499 1.32 -3.77 -0.28
C ASP A 499 1.12 -5.22 0.19
N GLY A 500 1.15 -5.46 1.51
CA GLY A 500 0.96 -6.78 2.10
C GLY A 500 2.16 -7.72 1.94
N THR A 501 3.31 -7.21 1.51
CA THR A 501 4.51 -8.03 1.31
C THR A 501 5.56 -7.82 2.41
N VAL A 502 6.32 -8.87 2.65
CA VAL A 502 7.64 -8.80 3.30
C VAL A 502 8.68 -9.12 2.23
N GLN A 503 9.65 -8.22 2.04
CA GLN A 503 10.70 -8.36 1.03
C GLN A 503 12.04 -8.57 1.71
N VAL A 504 12.83 -9.51 1.18
CA VAL A 504 14.19 -9.81 1.64
C VAL A 504 15.16 -9.28 0.60
N HIS A 505 16.03 -8.36 1.00
CA HIS A 505 17.03 -7.73 0.16
C HIS A 505 18.43 -8.21 0.54
N ASP A 506 19.33 -8.26 -0.40
CA ASP A 506 20.75 -8.27 -0.12
C ASP A 506 21.15 -6.90 0.44
N ALA A 507 21.79 -6.87 1.61
CA ALA A 507 22.09 -5.60 2.28
C ALA A 507 23.19 -4.78 1.58
N GLY A 508 24.04 -5.42 0.78
CA GLY A 508 25.13 -4.76 0.04
C GLY A 508 24.66 -4.20 -1.30
N THR A 509 23.87 -4.96 -2.06
CA THR A 509 23.42 -4.56 -3.40
C THR A 509 22.04 -3.92 -3.41
N GLY A 510 21.21 -4.21 -2.40
CA GLY A 510 19.80 -3.79 -2.35
C GLY A 510 18.87 -4.62 -3.26
N ASP A 511 19.37 -5.69 -3.88
CA ASP A 511 18.55 -6.54 -4.74
C ASP A 511 17.57 -7.38 -3.92
N VAL A 512 16.35 -7.50 -4.43
CA VAL A 512 15.32 -8.35 -3.80
C VAL A 512 15.61 -9.81 -4.12
N SER A 513 15.83 -10.62 -3.11
CA SER A 513 16.05 -12.05 -3.23
C SER A 513 14.77 -12.88 -3.03
N VAL A 514 13.86 -12.42 -2.16
CA VAL A 514 12.61 -13.12 -1.83
C VAL A 514 11.51 -12.09 -1.56
N ILE A 515 10.29 -12.39 -2.04
CA ILE A 515 9.07 -11.67 -1.68
C ILE A 515 8.11 -12.67 -1.02
N LEU A 516 7.70 -12.37 0.21
CA LEU A 516 6.82 -13.21 1.03
C LEU A 516 5.45 -12.53 1.16
N ARG A 517 4.38 -13.31 1.01
CA ARG A 517 3.01 -12.85 1.20
C ARG A 517 2.19 -13.98 1.83
N ALA A 518 1.42 -13.69 2.88
CA ALA A 518 0.56 -14.67 3.55
C ALA A 518 -0.94 -14.38 3.41
N GLY A 519 -1.28 -13.22 2.91
CA GLY A 519 -2.69 -12.77 2.76
C GLY A 519 -2.77 -11.34 2.26
N ASP A 520 -3.99 -10.83 2.27
CA ASP A 520 -4.28 -9.44 1.93
C ASP A 520 -4.20 -8.57 3.20
N GLY A 521 -3.87 -7.29 3.04
CA GLY A 521 -3.77 -6.32 4.12
C GLY A 521 -2.34 -5.91 4.45
N ILE A 522 -2.23 -4.76 5.12
CA ILE A 522 -0.95 -4.15 5.48
C ILE A 522 -0.18 -5.04 6.44
N VAL A 523 1.12 -5.21 6.20
CA VAL A 523 2.04 -5.76 7.21
C VAL A 523 2.55 -4.60 8.05
N ASN A 524 2.03 -4.44 9.26
CA ASN A 524 2.33 -3.29 10.14
C ASN A 524 3.74 -3.34 10.72
N ALA A 525 4.23 -4.53 11.07
CA ALA A 525 5.55 -4.75 11.66
C ALA A 525 6.11 -6.12 11.27
N ILE A 526 7.42 -6.25 11.35
CA ILE A 526 8.15 -7.50 11.14
C ILE A 526 9.19 -7.72 12.22
N ALA A 527 9.44 -8.98 12.55
CA ALA A 527 10.58 -9.38 13.36
C ALA A 527 11.25 -10.62 12.76
N LEU A 528 12.57 -10.72 12.97
CA LEU A 528 13.39 -11.84 12.52
C LEU A 528 13.74 -12.74 13.68
N SER A 529 13.78 -14.06 13.45
CA SER A 529 14.31 -14.98 14.44
C SER A 529 15.82 -14.75 14.66
N PRO A 530 16.36 -15.03 15.85
CA PRO A 530 17.76 -14.78 16.18
C PRO A 530 18.77 -15.54 15.30
N ASP A 531 18.35 -16.65 14.69
CA ASP A 531 19.13 -17.41 13.74
C ASP A 531 19.01 -16.92 12.28
N GLY A 532 18.08 -15.97 12.04
CA GLY A 532 17.83 -15.38 10.72
C GLY A 532 17.12 -16.31 9.74
N THR A 533 16.52 -17.41 10.21
CA THR A 533 15.82 -18.38 9.35
C THR A 533 14.35 -18.11 9.18
N LEU A 534 13.70 -17.53 10.20
CA LEU A 534 12.27 -17.21 10.21
C LEU A 534 12.02 -15.69 10.24
N VAL A 535 10.95 -15.26 9.61
CA VAL A 535 10.41 -13.91 9.78
C VAL A 535 8.94 -14.01 10.17
N VAL A 536 8.52 -13.18 11.11
CA VAL A 536 7.11 -13.00 11.45
C VAL A 536 6.65 -11.62 11.01
N GLY A 537 5.44 -11.57 10.42
CA GLY A 537 4.76 -10.33 10.04
C GLY A 537 3.45 -10.16 10.80
N ALA A 538 3.20 -8.95 11.24
CA ALA A 538 1.99 -8.51 11.92
C ALA A 538 1.02 -7.89 10.92
N TYR A 539 -0.13 -8.53 10.68
CA TYR A 539 -1.11 -8.05 9.70
C TYR A 539 -2.21 -7.19 10.34
N GLU A 540 -2.68 -6.20 9.59
CA GLU A 540 -3.86 -5.42 9.99
C GLU A 540 -5.13 -6.26 10.09
N THR A 541 -5.15 -7.45 9.48
CA THR A 541 -6.28 -8.39 9.56
C THR A 541 -6.40 -9.15 10.87
N GLY A 542 -5.48 -8.94 11.82
CA GLY A 542 -5.45 -9.64 13.12
C GLY A 542 -4.67 -10.95 13.10
N VAL A 543 -4.00 -11.26 12.00
CA VAL A 543 -3.24 -12.48 11.80
C VAL A 543 -1.75 -12.19 11.92
N LEU A 544 -0.99 -13.09 12.52
CA LEU A 544 0.45 -13.17 12.35
C LEU A 544 0.75 -14.20 11.26
N ALA A 545 1.74 -13.93 10.42
CA ALA A 545 2.28 -14.92 9.50
C ALA A 545 3.75 -15.15 9.82
N VAL A 546 4.15 -16.42 9.89
CA VAL A 546 5.53 -16.83 10.13
C VAL A 546 6.02 -17.54 8.88
N TRP A 547 7.09 -17.05 8.26
CA TRP A 547 7.71 -17.67 7.08
C TRP A 547 9.07 -18.24 7.40
N GLU A 548 9.37 -19.36 6.79
CA GLU A 548 10.74 -19.83 6.59
C GLU A 548 11.32 -19.12 5.35
N ILE A 549 12.32 -18.27 5.54
CA ILE A 549 12.86 -17.41 4.48
C ILE A 549 13.39 -18.22 3.29
N ALA A 550 14.04 -19.35 3.55
CA ALA A 550 14.69 -20.15 2.52
C ALA A 550 13.70 -20.83 1.56
N SER A 551 12.55 -21.27 2.08
CA SER A 551 11.54 -22.01 1.31
C SER A 551 10.34 -21.15 0.89
N GLY A 552 10.13 -19.99 1.55
CA GLY A 552 8.93 -19.20 1.41
C GLY A 552 7.67 -19.84 2.01
N ARG A 553 7.79 -21.01 2.65
CA ARG A 553 6.68 -21.64 3.36
C ARG A 553 6.26 -20.78 4.55
N HIS A 554 4.97 -20.71 4.80
CA HIS A 554 4.45 -19.94 5.92
C HIS A 554 3.33 -20.68 6.66
N GLU A 555 3.17 -20.29 7.91
CA GLU A 555 2.04 -20.62 8.75
C GLU A 555 1.38 -19.33 9.24
N THR A 556 0.06 -19.33 9.34
CA THR A 556 -0.70 -18.19 9.84
C THR A 556 -1.23 -18.50 11.23
N LEU A 557 -1.06 -17.55 12.15
CA LEU A 557 -1.44 -17.66 13.53
C LEU A 557 -2.58 -16.65 13.81
N PRO A 558 -3.85 -17.05 13.70
CA PRO A 558 -4.99 -16.18 13.99
C PRO A 558 -5.20 -16.05 15.49
N GLY A 559 -5.58 -14.87 15.97
CA GLY A 559 -5.84 -14.71 17.40
C GLY A 559 -6.23 -13.31 17.85
N HIS A 560 -5.71 -12.24 17.23
CA HIS A 560 -6.13 -10.89 17.55
C HIS A 560 -7.49 -10.56 16.91
N ALA A 561 -8.34 -9.84 17.66
CA ALA A 561 -9.65 -9.38 17.17
C ALA A 561 -9.58 -8.04 16.41
N GLY A 562 -8.40 -7.60 16.03
CA GLY A 562 -8.13 -6.36 15.29
C GLY A 562 -6.70 -6.34 14.81
N HIS A 563 -6.25 -5.20 14.29
CA HIS A 563 -4.88 -5.08 13.74
C HIS A 563 -3.84 -5.59 14.75
N VAL A 564 -2.89 -6.38 14.26
CA VAL A 564 -1.65 -6.62 15.00
C VAL A 564 -0.74 -5.45 14.67
N ASN A 565 -0.36 -4.69 15.68
CA ASN A 565 0.41 -3.46 15.50
C ASN A 565 1.91 -3.73 15.51
N ASP A 566 2.36 -4.70 16.34
CA ASP A 566 3.78 -5.00 16.52
C ASP A 566 4.01 -6.46 16.90
N VAL A 567 5.22 -6.95 16.59
CA VAL A 567 5.68 -8.32 16.89
C VAL A 567 7.16 -8.33 17.26
N ALA A 568 7.54 -9.25 18.13
CA ALA A 568 8.93 -9.48 18.52
C ALA A 568 9.21 -10.98 18.70
N PHE A 569 10.36 -11.45 18.21
CA PHE A 569 10.89 -12.77 18.58
C PHE A 569 11.57 -12.71 19.95
N SER A 570 11.42 -13.77 20.73
CA SER A 570 12.28 -13.95 21.91
C SER A 570 13.74 -14.14 21.46
N PRO A 571 14.75 -13.66 22.24
CA PRO A 571 16.17 -13.79 21.89
C PRO A 571 16.64 -15.24 21.68
N HIS A 572 15.89 -16.21 22.19
CA HIS A 572 16.18 -17.64 22.03
C HIS A 572 15.39 -18.27 20.85
N GLY A 573 14.59 -17.49 20.11
CA GLY A 573 13.83 -17.95 18.95
C GLY A 573 12.66 -18.90 19.28
N ARG A 574 12.32 -19.10 20.56
CA ARG A 574 11.32 -20.09 21.00
C ARG A 574 9.91 -19.55 21.15
N ALA A 575 9.74 -18.24 21.08
CA ALA A 575 8.46 -17.58 21.23
C ALA A 575 8.40 -16.30 20.42
N VAL A 576 7.18 -15.91 20.06
CA VAL A 576 6.85 -14.63 19.46
C VAL A 576 5.90 -13.90 20.40
N ALA A 577 6.12 -12.62 20.63
CA ALA A 577 5.15 -11.75 21.31
C ALA A 577 4.49 -10.84 20.26
N SER A 578 3.22 -10.48 20.48
CA SER A 578 2.49 -9.57 19.64
C SER A 578 1.65 -8.57 20.42
N ALA A 579 1.50 -7.37 19.89
CA ALA A 579 0.67 -6.30 20.45
C ALA A 579 -0.44 -5.93 19.46
N GLY A 580 -1.69 -5.89 19.91
CA GLY A 580 -2.85 -5.73 19.04
C GLY A 580 -3.74 -4.53 19.37
N LYS A 581 -4.50 -4.09 18.38
CA LYS A 581 -5.53 -3.06 18.48
C LYS A 581 -6.70 -3.49 19.40
N ASP A 582 -6.85 -4.80 19.63
CA ASP A 582 -7.80 -5.37 20.57
C ASP A 582 -7.39 -5.19 22.05
N GLY A 583 -6.31 -4.46 22.31
CA GLY A 583 -5.76 -4.20 23.64
C GLY A 583 -5.00 -5.38 24.23
N THR A 584 -4.84 -6.50 23.50
CA THR A 584 -4.14 -7.66 24.02
C THR A 584 -2.66 -7.65 23.66
N VAL A 585 -1.83 -8.16 24.57
CA VAL A 585 -0.46 -8.62 24.33
C VAL A 585 -0.45 -10.13 24.44
N ARG A 586 0.02 -10.82 23.41
CA ARG A 586 -0.02 -12.28 23.32
C ARG A 586 1.37 -12.87 23.18
N LEU A 587 1.52 -14.08 23.71
CA LEU A 587 2.71 -14.91 23.57
C LEU A 587 2.35 -16.18 22.80
N TRP A 588 3.11 -16.47 21.76
CA TRP A 588 2.99 -17.63 20.87
C TRP A 588 4.21 -18.54 21.07
N ARG A 589 4.00 -19.83 21.25
CA ARG A 589 5.07 -20.82 21.52
C ARG A 589 4.96 -22.00 20.59
#